data_5e2db7b476afad2c5b81bcb06fce5595
#
_entry.id   5e2db7b476afad2c5b81bcb06fce5595
#
_cell.length_a   1.000
_cell.length_b   1.000
_cell.length_c   1.000
_cell.angle_alpha   90.00
_cell.angle_beta   90.00
_cell.angle_gamma   90.00
#
_symmetry.space_group_name_H-M   'P 1'
#
loop_
_entity.id
_entity.type
_entity.pdbx_description
1 polymer ?
#
loop_
_entity_poly.entity_id
_entity_poly.type
_entity_poly.pdbx_seq_one_letter_code
_entity_poly.pdbx_strand_id
1 'polypeptide(L)'
;VEIAADQWHANWSGELALKTAESALATQNDDVDAFVVMNDSMAIGVAQAVQGRGLEGQVYISGLDADVANDKLIVDGVISSSVWTMIDEMGEHATIAAVALAQGQVAPADGVINNGFKDVPSALISLMAVTKDNMCDWITQDAPAGWVTVEDVFGDADACS
;
A
#
# COMPACT_ATOMS: atom_id res chain seq x y z
N VAL A 1 -2.31 20.84 8.32
CA VAL A 1 -2.31 19.44 8.78
C VAL A 1 -1.59 19.38 10.11
N GLU A 2 -2.22 18.80 11.11
CA GLU A 2 -1.64 18.51 12.42
C GLU A 2 -1.37 17.01 12.51
N ILE A 3 -0.18 16.63 13.01
CA ILE A 3 0.17 15.24 13.25
C ILE A 3 -0.15 14.93 14.71
N ALA A 4 -1.23 14.20 14.94
CA ALA A 4 -1.70 13.85 16.28
C ALA A 4 -0.92 12.70 16.91
N ALA A 5 -0.40 11.77 16.10
CA ALA A 5 0.44 10.67 16.52
C ALA A 5 1.40 10.24 15.40
N ASP A 6 2.59 9.78 15.79
CA ASP A 6 3.58 9.17 14.87
C ASP A 6 4.22 7.99 15.61
N GLN A 7 4.16 6.79 15.03
CA GLN A 7 4.62 5.57 15.68
C GLN A 7 5.20 4.55 14.69
N TRP A 8 6.39 4.09 14.98
CA TRP A 8 7.02 2.98 14.26
C TRP A 8 6.68 1.64 14.89
N HIS A 9 6.37 0.66 14.05
CA HIS A 9 6.06 -0.69 14.49
C HIS A 9 7.08 -1.69 13.95
N ALA A 10 7.62 -2.51 14.85
CA ALA A 10 8.51 -3.61 14.47
C ALA A 10 7.75 -4.65 13.63
N ASN A 11 8.42 -5.18 12.61
CA ASN A 11 7.91 -6.26 11.76
C ASN A 11 6.59 -5.95 11.04
N TRP A 12 6.29 -4.68 10.77
CA TRP A 12 5.07 -4.25 10.05
C TRP A 12 3.78 -4.81 10.68
N SER A 13 3.74 -4.86 12.02
CA SER A 13 2.71 -5.56 12.78
C SER A 13 1.36 -4.86 12.76
N GLY A 14 0.36 -5.50 12.16
CA GLY A 14 -1.04 -5.04 12.20
C GLY A 14 -1.61 -5.00 13.62
N GLU A 15 -1.23 -5.92 14.51
CA GLU A 15 -1.67 -5.89 15.91
C GLU A 15 -1.16 -4.65 16.66
N LEU A 16 0.10 -4.24 16.42
CA LEU A 16 0.64 -3.02 17.01
C LEU A 16 -0.02 -1.77 16.39
N ALA A 17 -0.28 -1.78 15.10
CA ALA A 17 -0.99 -0.69 14.42
C ALA A 17 -2.43 -0.54 14.94
N LEU A 18 -3.16 -1.64 15.16
CA LEU A 18 -4.47 -1.64 15.81
C LEU A 18 -4.41 -0.92 17.17
N LYS A 19 -3.51 -1.31 18.07
CA LYS A 19 -3.36 -0.71 19.40
C LYS A 19 -3.03 0.78 19.34
N THR A 20 -2.18 1.17 18.38
CA THR A 20 -1.83 2.58 18.18
C THR A 20 -3.03 3.38 17.69
N ALA A 21 -3.78 2.86 16.72
CA ALA A 21 -4.98 3.50 16.21
C ALA A 21 -6.07 3.63 17.29
N GLU A 22 -6.32 2.58 18.08
CA GLU A 22 -7.23 2.64 19.22
C GLU A 22 -6.83 3.72 20.23
N SER A 23 -5.51 3.84 20.52
CA SER A 23 -4.99 4.86 21.44
C SER A 23 -5.12 6.25 20.85
N ALA A 24 -4.82 6.43 19.55
CA ALA A 24 -4.95 7.71 18.88
C ALA A 24 -6.41 8.20 18.86
N LEU A 25 -7.34 7.34 18.44
CA LEU A 25 -8.78 7.63 18.44
C LEU A 25 -9.27 8.00 19.85
N ALA A 26 -8.90 7.24 20.87
CA ALA A 26 -9.30 7.54 22.25
C ALA A 26 -8.73 8.89 22.76
N THR A 27 -7.47 9.20 22.45
CA THR A 27 -6.79 10.42 22.88
C THR A 27 -7.34 11.65 22.19
N GLN A 28 -7.72 11.52 20.92
CA GLN A 28 -8.28 12.60 20.11
C GLN A 28 -9.82 12.68 20.19
N ASN A 29 -10.48 11.88 21.03
CA ASN A 29 -11.94 11.79 21.11
C ASN A 29 -12.61 11.49 19.76
N ASP A 30 -12.01 10.59 19.00
CA ASP A 30 -12.41 10.16 17.66
C ASP A 30 -12.30 11.27 16.56
N ASP A 31 -11.69 12.41 16.88
CA ASP A 31 -11.45 13.54 15.96
C ASP A 31 -10.13 13.32 15.20
N VAL A 32 -10.16 12.37 14.26
CA VAL A 32 -9.02 11.98 13.40
C VAL A 32 -9.52 11.91 11.96
N ASP A 33 -8.92 12.70 11.08
CA ASP A 33 -9.29 12.73 9.65
C ASP A 33 -8.65 11.59 8.86
N ALA A 34 -7.42 11.20 9.21
CA ALA A 34 -6.66 10.24 8.43
C ALA A 34 -5.62 9.45 9.23
N PHE A 35 -5.41 8.20 8.81
CA PHE A 35 -4.24 7.38 9.12
C PHE A 35 -3.42 7.15 7.85
N VAL A 36 -2.17 7.62 7.83
CA VAL A 36 -1.21 7.33 6.77
C VAL A 36 -0.40 6.12 7.20
N VAL A 37 -0.64 4.98 6.58
CA VAL A 37 -0.10 3.69 7.00
C VAL A 37 0.84 3.13 5.95
N MET A 38 1.97 2.60 6.38
CA MET A 38 3.10 2.26 5.51
C MET A 38 3.02 0.87 4.87
N ASN A 39 2.02 0.05 5.21
CA ASN A 39 1.68 -1.19 4.48
C ASN A 39 0.28 -1.69 4.80
N ASP A 40 -0.22 -2.63 4.01
CA ASP A 40 -1.58 -3.14 4.07
C ASP A 40 -1.87 -3.96 5.34
N SER A 41 -0.91 -4.75 5.82
CA SER A 41 -1.08 -5.50 7.07
C SER A 41 -1.35 -4.57 8.26
N MET A 42 -0.66 -3.43 8.32
CA MET A 42 -0.91 -2.41 9.36
C MET A 42 -2.20 -1.64 9.07
N ALA A 43 -2.53 -1.35 7.81
CA ALA A 43 -3.77 -0.68 7.43
C ALA A 43 -5.00 -1.49 7.84
N ILE A 44 -4.97 -2.82 7.69
CA ILE A 44 -6.02 -3.73 8.19
C ILE A 44 -6.17 -3.61 9.72
N GLY A 45 -5.06 -3.51 10.45
CA GLY A 45 -5.10 -3.29 11.89
C GLY A 45 -5.75 -1.95 12.27
N VAL A 46 -5.39 -0.88 11.56
CA VAL A 46 -6.02 0.45 11.72
C VAL A 46 -7.51 0.41 11.38
N ALA A 47 -7.87 -0.27 10.28
CA ALA A 47 -9.26 -0.45 9.85
C ALA A 47 -10.11 -1.12 10.95
N GLN A 48 -9.57 -2.12 11.65
CA GLN A 48 -10.26 -2.76 12.79
C GLN A 48 -10.54 -1.77 13.93
N ALA A 49 -9.60 -0.87 14.25
CA ALA A 49 -9.80 0.17 15.26
C ALA A 49 -10.91 1.15 14.85
N VAL A 50 -10.90 1.59 13.58
CA VAL A 50 -11.89 2.51 13.02
C VAL A 50 -13.28 1.87 13.00
N GLN A 51 -13.38 0.60 12.58
CA GLN A 51 -14.61 -0.18 12.61
C GLN A 51 -15.13 -0.38 14.05
N GLY A 52 -14.25 -0.63 15.00
CA GLY A 52 -14.61 -0.76 16.41
C GLY A 52 -15.24 0.50 17.01
N ARG A 53 -15.10 1.65 16.33
CA ARG A 53 -15.70 2.95 16.71
C ARG A 53 -16.89 3.36 15.82
N GLY A 54 -17.20 2.59 14.75
CA GLY A 54 -18.24 2.94 13.79
C GLY A 54 -17.89 4.18 12.94
N LEU A 55 -16.60 4.34 12.59
CA LEU A 55 -16.07 5.48 11.84
C LEU A 55 -15.70 5.11 10.39
N GLU A 56 -16.16 3.95 9.90
CA GLU A 56 -15.92 3.49 8.54
C GLU A 56 -16.39 4.52 7.52
N GLY A 57 -15.57 4.78 6.52
CA GLY A 57 -15.84 5.76 5.48
C GLY A 57 -15.77 7.23 5.93
N GLN A 58 -15.53 7.50 7.22
CA GLN A 58 -15.37 8.84 7.76
C GLN A 58 -13.89 9.21 7.97
N VAL A 59 -13.04 8.21 8.18
CA VAL A 59 -11.60 8.37 8.40
C VAL A 59 -10.87 7.81 7.18
N TYR A 60 -9.97 8.60 6.59
CA TYR A 60 -9.13 8.15 5.49
C TYR A 60 -8.07 7.17 5.99
N ILE A 61 -7.92 6.01 5.36
CA ILE A 61 -6.87 5.04 5.68
C ILE A 61 -6.12 4.73 4.39
N SER A 62 -4.80 4.95 4.38
CA SER A 62 -3.93 4.50 3.30
C SER A 62 -3.28 3.16 3.63
N GLY A 63 -2.87 2.43 2.60
CA GLY A 63 -2.03 1.24 2.68
C GLY A 63 -0.93 1.27 1.63
N LEU A 64 -0.17 0.19 1.53
CA LEU A 64 0.82 -0.07 0.50
C LEU A 64 0.95 -1.58 0.35
N ASP A 65 1.09 -2.05 -0.87
CA ASP A 65 1.31 -3.38 -1.42
C ASP A 65 0.14 -3.91 -2.28
N ALA A 66 -1.09 -3.39 -2.09
CA ALA A 66 -2.31 -3.84 -2.76
C ALA A 66 -2.58 -5.34 -2.51
N ASP A 67 -2.55 -5.74 -1.24
CA ASP A 67 -2.86 -7.10 -0.80
C ASP A 67 -4.37 -7.38 -0.94
N VAL A 68 -4.75 -8.58 -1.40
CA VAL A 68 -6.17 -8.99 -1.59
C VAL A 68 -7.05 -8.71 -0.37
N ALA A 69 -6.52 -8.94 0.84
CA ALA A 69 -7.28 -8.70 2.07
C ALA A 69 -7.56 -7.21 2.31
N ASN A 70 -6.64 -6.34 1.91
CA ASN A 70 -6.78 -4.89 1.99
C ASN A 70 -7.71 -4.38 0.89
N ASP A 71 -7.61 -4.93 -0.32
CA ASP A 71 -8.44 -4.56 -1.46
C ASP A 71 -9.93 -4.84 -1.22
N LYS A 72 -10.26 -5.94 -0.53
CA LYS A 72 -11.63 -6.19 -0.05
C LYS A 72 -12.14 -5.05 0.82
N LEU A 73 -11.32 -4.57 1.75
CA LEU A 73 -11.69 -3.46 2.63
C LEU A 73 -11.77 -2.12 1.89
N ILE A 74 -11.04 -1.96 0.79
CA ILE A 74 -11.20 -0.80 -0.12
C ILE A 74 -12.54 -0.87 -0.83
N VAL A 75 -12.91 -2.01 -1.37
CA VAL A 75 -14.22 -2.22 -2.03
C VAL A 75 -15.36 -2.01 -1.04
N ASP A 76 -15.22 -2.49 0.19
CA ASP A 76 -16.19 -2.30 1.27
C ASP A 76 -16.25 -0.84 1.79
N GLY A 77 -15.29 0.01 1.38
CA GLY A 77 -15.25 1.43 1.77
C GLY A 77 -14.69 1.67 3.19
N VAL A 78 -14.01 0.70 3.77
CA VAL A 78 -13.37 0.81 5.10
C VAL A 78 -11.98 1.41 4.98
N ILE A 79 -11.19 0.95 4.01
CA ILE A 79 -9.89 1.51 3.65
C ILE A 79 -10.05 2.36 2.40
N SER A 80 -9.34 3.48 2.32
CA SER A 80 -9.52 4.44 1.24
C SER A 80 -8.67 4.14 0.01
N SER A 81 -7.44 3.66 0.23
CA SER A 81 -6.51 3.35 -0.86
C SER A 81 -5.37 2.43 -0.40
N SER A 82 -4.75 1.74 -1.35
CA SER A 82 -3.42 1.17 -1.22
C SER A 82 -2.51 1.69 -2.34
N VAL A 83 -1.21 1.50 -2.23
CA VAL A 83 -0.26 1.83 -3.29
C VAL A 83 0.34 0.54 -3.82
N TRP A 84 0.10 0.25 -5.10
CA TRP A 84 0.78 -0.82 -5.81
C TRP A 84 2.17 -0.36 -6.23
N THR A 85 3.20 -1.13 -5.88
CA THR A 85 4.61 -0.78 -6.07
C THR A 85 5.23 -1.41 -7.30
N MET A 86 4.45 -1.97 -8.22
CA MET A 86 4.95 -2.65 -9.44
C MET A 86 6.04 -3.67 -9.11
N ILE A 87 5.74 -4.58 -8.19
CA ILE A 87 6.73 -5.52 -7.62
C ILE A 87 7.36 -6.45 -8.66
N ASP A 88 6.65 -6.75 -9.72
CA ASP A 88 7.12 -7.49 -10.89
C ASP A 88 8.20 -6.69 -11.65
N GLU A 89 7.97 -5.42 -11.96
CA GLU A 89 8.96 -4.52 -12.56
C GLU A 89 10.17 -4.33 -11.64
N MET A 90 9.94 -4.17 -10.34
CA MET A 90 11.03 -4.10 -9.35
C MET A 90 11.91 -5.35 -9.39
N GLY A 91 11.30 -6.54 -9.45
CA GLY A 91 11.99 -7.82 -9.56
C GLY A 91 12.80 -7.94 -10.84
N GLU A 92 12.23 -7.52 -11.98
CA GLU A 92 12.91 -7.50 -13.27
C GLU A 92 14.12 -6.56 -13.26
N HIS A 93 13.94 -5.30 -12.89
CA HIS A 93 15.03 -4.31 -12.82
C HIS A 93 16.13 -4.74 -11.85
N ALA A 94 15.77 -5.27 -10.68
CA ALA A 94 16.75 -5.78 -9.73
C ALA A 94 17.56 -6.96 -10.31
N THR A 95 16.91 -7.86 -11.03
CA THR A 95 17.55 -9.00 -11.67
C THR A 95 18.50 -8.54 -12.78
N ILE A 96 18.06 -7.64 -13.66
CA ILE A 96 18.90 -7.06 -14.72
C ILE A 96 20.13 -6.36 -14.14
N ALA A 97 19.94 -5.56 -13.08
CA ALA A 97 21.04 -4.89 -12.40
C ALA A 97 22.04 -5.88 -11.78
N ALA A 98 21.54 -6.91 -11.11
CA ALA A 98 22.38 -7.94 -10.50
C ALA A 98 23.24 -8.70 -11.54
N VAL A 99 22.63 -9.07 -12.68
CA VAL A 99 23.34 -9.74 -13.79
C VAL A 99 24.43 -8.82 -14.37
N ALA A 100 24.11 -7.55 -14.65
CA ALA A 100 25.08 -6.59 -15.17
C ALA A 100 26.29 -6.44 -14.24
N LEU A 101 26.04 -6.27 -12.96
CA LEU A 101 27.09 -6.15 -11.94
C LEU A 101 27.94 -7.44 -11.82
N ALA A 102 27.33 -8.61 -11.90
CA ALA A 102 28.04 -9.87 -11.87
C ALA A 102 28.96 -10.05 -13.10
N GLN A 103 28.64 -9.41 -14.22
CA GLN A 103 29.45 -9.37 -15.43
C GLN A 103 30.50 -8.24 -15.44
N GLY A 104 30.63 -7.46 -14.38
CA GLY A 104 31.51 -6.30 -14.30
C GLY A 104 31.04 -5.09 -15.13
N GLN A 105 29.75 -5.07 -15.49
CA GLN A 105 29.11 -3.98 -16.22
C GLN A 105 28.46 -2.98 -15.24
N VAL A 106 28.11 -1.79 -15.73
CA VAL A 106 27.32 -0.83 -14.98
C VAL A 106 25.87 -1.27 -15.00
N ALA A 107 25.19 -1.21 -13.85
CA ALA A 107 23.76 -1.47 -13.77
C ALA A 107 22.98 -0.44 -14.63
N PRO A 108 21.99 -0.87 -15.42
CA PRO A 108 21.14 0.06 -16.17
C PRO A 108 20.41 1.02 -15.22
N ALA A 109 20.25 2.27 -15.67
CA ALA A 109 19.54 3.32 -14.95
C ALA A 109 18.89 4.26 -15.98
N ASP A 110 17.70 4.73 -15.67
CA ASP A 110 16.92 5.66 -16.49
C ASP A 110 16.75 7.03 -15.82
N GLY A 111 17.22 7.15 -14.56
CA GLY A 111 17.17 8.37 -13.79
C GLY A 111 18.33 8.51 -12.81
N VAL A 112 18.27 9.59 -12.04
CA VAL A 112 19.24 9.90 -11.00
C VAL A 112 18.50 10.37 -9.75
N ILE A 113 18.85 9.83 -8.59
CA ILE A 113 18.34 10.30 -7.30
C ILE A 113 19.50 10.77 -6.44
N ASN A 114 19.40 11.98 -5.89
CA ASN A 114 20.32 12.47 -4.89
C ASN A 114 19.94 11.90 -3.51
N ASN A 115 20.86 11.14 -2.91
CA ASN A 115 20.62 10.49 -1.62
C ASN A 115 21.08 11.35 -0.41
N GLY A 116 21.31 12.64 -0.63
CA GLY A 116 21.85 13.56 0.38
C GLY A 116 23.38 13.59 0.47
N PHE A 117 24.07 12.64 -0.17
CA PHE A 117 25.53 12.55 -0.23
C PHE A 117 26.07 12.68 -1.66
N LYS A 118 25.42 12.03 -2.61
CA LYS A 118 25.77 12.06 -4.04
C LYS A 118 24.58 11.74 -4.92
N ASP A 119 24.71 12.04 -6.20
CA ASP A 119 23.80 11.58 -7.23
C ASP A 119 24.05 10.09 -7.54
N VAL A 120 22.96 9.31 -7.46
CA VAL A 120 22.98 7.86 -7.66
C VAL A 120 22.17 7.52 -8.92
N PRO A 121 22.79 6.87 -9.93
CA PRO A 121 22.04 6.31 -11.05
C PRO A 121 20.97 5.32 -10.53
N SER A 122 19.75 5.48 -10.96
CA SER A 122 18.60 4.76 -10.42
C SER A 122 17.66 4.30 -11.53
N ALA A 123 17.12 3.10 -11.42
CA ALA A 123 15.97 2.67 -12.19
C ALA A 123 14.72 3.10 -11.42
N LEU A 124 13.90 3.97 -12.03
CA LEU A 124 12.73 4.56 -11.40
C LEU A 124 11.48 3.81 -11.87
N ILE A 125 10.75 3.24 -10.91
CA ILE A 125 9.55 2.48 -11.15
C ILE A 125 8.35 3.32 -10.75
N SER A 126 7.32 3.33 -11.60
CA SER A 126 6.06 4.03 -11.32
C SER A 126 5.32 3.37 -10.16
N LEU A 127 4.53 4.17 -9.46
CA LEU A 127 3.62 3.70 -8.42
C LEU A 127 2.19 3.94 -8.89
N MET A 128 1.26 3.07 -8.48
CA MET A 128 -0.16 3.22 -8.75
C MET A 128 -0.93 3.29 -7.44
N ALA A 129 -1.79 4.29 -7.30
CA ALA A 129 -2.78 4.30 -6.23
C ALA A 129 -3.95 3.38 -6.62
N VAL A 130 -4.20 2.36 -5.81
CA VAL A 130 -5.35 1.46 -5.93
C VAL A 130 -6.45 1.98 -5.01
N THR A 131 -7.61 2.24 -5.57
CA THR A 131 -8.78 2.79 -4.90
C THR A 131 -10.03 2.01 -5.33
N LYS A 132 -11.16 2.24 -4.68
CA LYS A 132 -12.43 1.64 -5.11
C LYS A 132 -12.77 1.95 -6.57
N ASP A 133 -12.46 3.17 -7.03
CA ASP A 133 -12.84 3.64 -8.37
C ASP A 133 -12.06 2.96 -9.49
N ASN A 134 -10.79 2.56 -9.26
CA ASN A 134 -9.96 1.90 -10.26
C ASN A 134 -9.66 0.43 -9.95
N MET A 135 -10.34 -0.17 -8.97
CA MET A 135 -10.08 -1.55 -8.54
C MET A 135 -10.24 -2.56 -9.68
N CYS A 136 -11.28 -2.43 -10.49
CA CYS A 136 -11.49 -3.32 -11.63
C CYS A 136 -10.38 -3.18 -12.68
N ASP A 137 -9.97 -1.96 -13.00
CA ASP A 137 -8.88 -1.72 -13.98
C ASP A 137 -7.57 -2.29 -13.46
N TRP A 138 -7.25 -2.05 -12.18
CA TRP A 138 -6.06 -2.62 -11.56
C TRP A 138 -6.04 -4.15 -11.65
N ILE A 139 -7.12 -4.84 -11.25
CA ILE A 139 -7.18 -6.31 -11.28
C ILE A 139 -7.07 -6.87 -12.69
N THR A 140 -7.74 -6.24 -13.66
CA THR A 140 -7.89 -6.82 -15.01
C THR A 140 -6.83 -6.38 -16.00
N GLN A 141 -6.11 -5.28 -15.74
CA GLN A 141 -5.20 -4.67 -16.69
C GLN A 141 -3.77 -4.49 -16.14
N ASP A 142 -3.62 -4.13 -14.85
CA ASP A 142 -2.35 -3.68 -14.29
C ASP A 142 -1.72 -4.72 -13.34
N ALA A 143 -2.51 -5.54 -12.65
CA ALA A 143 -1.97 -6.57 -11.77
C ALA A 143 -1.29 -7.69 -12.56
N PRO A 144 -0.15 -8.23 -12.08
CA PRO A 144 0.50 -9.36 -12.73
C PRO A 144 -0.44 -10.56 -12.85
N ALA A 145 -0.36 -11.28 -13.97
CA ALA A 145 -1.23 -12.42 -14.25
C ALA A 145 -1.20 -13.46 -13.12
N GLY A 146 -2.36 -13.77 -12.56
CA GLY A 146 -2.51 -14.73 -11.47
C GLY A 146 -2.17 -14.19 -10.07
N TRP A 147 -1.91 -12.88 -9.94
CA TRP A 147 -1.67 -12.24 -8.64
C TRP A 147 -2.95 -12.10 -7.83
N VAL A 148 -4.01 -11.61 -8.46
CA VAL A 148 -5.31 -11.36 -7.88
C VAL A 148 -6.39 -11.59 -8.94
N THR A 149 -7.59 -11.98 -8.53
CA THR A 149 -8.75 -12.13 -9.41
C THR A 149 -9.91 -11.27 -8.93
N VAL A 150 -10.85 -10.96 -9.83
CA VAL A 150 -12.08 -10.24 -9.49
C VAL A 150 -12.87 -11.00 -8.42
N GLU A 151 -12.95 -12.33 -8.52
CA GLU A 151 -13.60 -13.18 -7.51
C GLU A 151 -12.91 -13.09 -6.14
N ASP A 152 -11.57 -13.01 -6.09
CA ASP A 152 -10.83 -12.88 -4.83
C ASP A 152 -11.22 -11.60 -4.09
N VAL A 153 -11.42 -10.50 -4.79
CA VAL A 153 -11.69 -9.19 -4.18
C VAL A 153 -13.18 -8.95 -3.96
N PHE A 154 -14.01 -9.23 -4.96
CA PHE A 154 -15.44 -8.92 -4.94
C PHE A 154 -16.33 -10.11 -4.50
N GLY A 155 -15.80 -11.34 -4.48
CA GLY A 155 -16.59 -12.55 -4.24
C GLY A 155 -17.50 -12.93 -5.42
N ASP A 156 -17.39 -12.24 -6.55
CA ASP A 156 -18.16 -12.44 -7.78
C ASP A 156 -17.22 -12.20 -8.98
N ALA A 157 -17.01 -13.20 -9.83
CA ALA A 157 -16.12 -13.13 -10.98
C ALA A 157 -16.58 -12.12 -12.05
N ASP A 158 -17.88 -11.79 -12.07
CA ASP A 158 -18.50 -10.90 -13.06
C ASP A 158 -18.63 -9.44 -12.57
N ALA A 159 -18.14 -9.12 -11.37
CA ALA A 159 -18.31 -7.80 -10.75
C ALA A 159 -17.65 -6.65 -11.55
N CYS A 160 -16.68 -6.95 -12.41
CA CYS A 160 -15.98 -5.97 -13.26
C CYS A 160 -16.38 -6.06 -14.75
N SER A 161 -17.48 -6.74 -15.11
CA SER A 161 -17.93 -6.94 -16.48
C SER A 161 -18.87 -5.81 -16.99
#